data_661d0d3affd19399785cd11e6914db20
#
_entry.id   661d0d3affd19399785cd11e6914db20
#
_cell.length_a   1.000
_cell.length_b   1.000
_cell.length_c   1.000
_cell.angle_alpha   90.00
_cell.angle_beta   90.00
_cell.angle_gamma   90.00
#
_symmetry.space_group_name_H-M   'P 1'
#
loop_
_entity.id
_entity.type
_entity.pdbx_description
1 polymer ?
#
loop_
_entity_poly.entity_id
_entity_poly.type
_entity_poly.pdbx_seq_one_letter_code
_entity_poly.pdbx_strand_id
1 'polypeptide(L)'
;MGTELNKVYCMDNLELLKQMDDNSVDLIYCDILYNTGRKFKDYDDNLGTPQQAMEWYRPRLIEMRRILKDTGSIYLQCDYRLIHYLKIEMDNIFKVENFINEIIWKYGLGGSGKKSFSKKHDNILFYSKSKDYIFNIQYEDATSNKLKGCKKKMIDVWDIANINNMAKERIGYDTQKPKELLRRIIKASSNKNDVIADFFVGSGTSLVVAKELGRDYIGCDINQRAVDITNKRLEEVGK
;
A
#
# COMPACT_ATOMS: atom_id res chain seq x y z
N MET A 1 -4.36 26.49 -4.49
CA MET A 1 -5.08 25.70 -5.51
C MET A 1 -5.30 24.35 -4.88
N GLY A 2 -6.56 23.88 -4.78
CA GLY A 2 -6.86 22.57 -4.22
C GLY A 2 -6.34 21.44 -5.08
N THR A 3 -6.10 20.28 -4.48
CA THR A 3 -5.70 19.07 -5.19
C THR A 3 -6.87 18.50 -5.99
N GLU A 4 -6.61 18.03 -7.21
CA GLU A 4 -7.61 17.43 -8.09
C GLU A 4 -7.62 15.90 -7.88
N LEU A 5 -8.82 15.30 -7.79
CA LEU A 5 -8.99 13.86 -7.80
C LEU A 5 -8.75 13.27 -9.20
N ASN A 6 -8.53 11.96 -9.24
CA ASN A 6 -8.26 11.18 -10.46
C ASN A 6 -6.99 11.66 -11.20
N LYS A 7 -6.00 12.08 -10.41
CA LYS A 7 -4.74 12.63 -10.88
C LYS A 7 -3.54 12.04 -10.18
N VAL A 8 -2.44 11.90 -10.92
CA VAL A 8 -1.12 11.49 -10.40
C VAL A 8 -0.15 12.65 -10.57
N TYR A 9 0.49 13.05 -9.48
CA TYR A 9 1.39 14.20 -9.41
C TYR A 9 2.85 13.74 -9.44
N CYS A 10 3.71 14.46 -10.18
CA CYS A 10 5.16 14.28 -10.11
C CYS A 10 5.75 15.28 -9.12
N MET A 11 5.82 14.89 -7.85
CA MET A 11 6.33 15.76 -6.78
C MET A 11 6.64 14.98 -5.50
N ASP A 12 7.33 15.61 -4.55
CA ASP A 12 7.52 15.04 -3.20
C ASP A 12 6.16 14.85 -2.51
N ASN A 13 6.01 13.71 -1.85
CA ASN A 13 4.75 13.34 -1.24
C ASN A 13 4.37 14.24 -0.04
N LEU A 14 5.34 14.77 0.73
CA LEU A 14 5.05 15.70 1.81
C LEU A 14 4.51 17.03 1.27
N GLU A 15 4.98 17.46 0.11
CA GLU A 15 4.47 18.67 -0.55
C GLU A 15 3.03 18.48 -1.04
N LEU A 16 2.70 17.32 -1.63
CA LEU A 16 1.33 17.01 -2.01
C LEU A 16 0.42 16.92 -0.77
N LEU A 17 0.85 16.15 0.24
CA LEU A 17 0.10 15.95 1.47
C LEU A 17 -0.30 17.30 2.13
N LYS A 18 0.61 18.26 2.18
CA LYS A 18 0.34 19.60 2.73
C LYS A 18 -0.67 20.42 1.95
N GLN A 19 -0.88 20.11 0.67
CA GLN A 19 -1.87 20.80 -0.18
C GLN A 19 -3.26 20.18 -0.11
N MET A 20 -3.38 18.96 0.46
CA MET A 20 -4.65 18.26 0.58
C MET A 20 -5.44 18.73 1.80
N ASP A 21 -6.76 18.75 1.66
CA ASP A 21 -7.67 19.11 2.73
C ASP A 21 -7.72 18.03 3.82
N ASP A 22 -8.01 18.44 5.05
CA ASP A 22 -8.28 17.54 6.16
C ASP A 22 -9.48 16.64 5.84
N ASN A 23 -9.43 15.39 6.28
CA ASN A 23 -10.54 14.42 6.13
C ASN A 23 -11.04 14.26 4.68
N SER A 24 -10.13 14.27 3.70
CA SER A 24 -10.45 14.19 2.26
C SER A 24 -10.27 12.79 1.66
N VAL A 25 -9.60 11.86 2.35
CA VAL A 25 -9.23 10.53 1.84
C VAL A 25 -9.87 9.42 2.66
N ASP A 26 -10.43 8.40 2.00
CA ASP A 26 -11.06 7.25 2.65
C ASP A 26 -10.07 6.12 2.95
N LEU A 27 -9.11 5.89 2.05
CA LEU A 27 -8.12 4.84 2.20
C LEU A 27 -6.76 5.29 1.68
N ILE A 28 -5.73 5.11 2.48
CA ILE A 28 -4.32 5.23 2.07
C ILE A 28 -3.71 3.85 1.98
N TYR A 29 -3.06 3.54 0.86
CA TYR A 29 -2.12 2.43 0.74
C TYR A 29 -0.80 2.97 0.23
N CYS A 30 0.29 2.56 0.87
CA CYS A 30 1.64 2.90 0.40
C CYS A 30 2.57 1.69 0.52
N ASP A 31 3.20 1.34 -0.60
CA ASP A 31 4.38 0.47 -0.66
C ASP A 31 5.62 1.36 -0.50
N ILE A 32 6.00 1.61 0.75
CA ILE A 32 7.00 2.62 1.09
C ILE A 32 8.44 2.18 0.74
N LEU A 33 9.42 3.07 0.85
CA LEU A 33 10.84 2.72 0.73
C LEU A 33 11.24 1.77 1.87
N TYR A 34 11.91 0.65 1.54
CA TYR A 34 12.27 -0.38 2.52
C TYR A 34 13.62 -0.14 3.20
N ASN A 35 14.32 0.94 2.80
CA ASN A 35 15.66 1.27 3.28
C ASN A 35 16.65 0.11 3.07
N THR A 36 16.61 -0.46 1.87
CA THR A 36 17.50 -1.59 1.51
C THR A 36 18.94 -1.16 1.29
N GLY A 37 19.20 0.14 1.23
CA GLY A 37 20.49 0.73 0.85
C GLY A 37 20.84 0.53 -0.63
N ARG A 38 19.87 0.10 -1.45
CA ARG A 38 20.07 -0.13 -2.89
C ARG A 38 19.64 1.08 -3.70
N LYS A 39 20.40 1.37 -4.73
CA LYS A 39 19.99 2.30 -5.76
C LYS A 39 19.32 1.51 -6.89
N PHE A 40 18.02 1.66 -7.02
CA PHE A 40 17.25 1.13 -8.13
C PHE A 40 17.36 2.05 -9.35
N LYS A 41 16.91 1.57 -10.51
CA LYS A 41 16.93 2.38 -11.73
C LYS A 41 16.10 3.67 -11.58
N ASP A 42 15.01 3.58 -10.87
CA ASP A 42 13.99 4.64 -10.79
C ASP A 42 14.02 5.44 -9.48
N TYR A 43 14.69 4.95 -8.42
CA TYR A 43 14.76 5.64 -7.13
C TYR A 43 15.94 5.13 -6.27
N ASP A 44 16.32 5.93 -5.28
CA ASP A 44 17.29 5.56 -4.25
C ASP A 44 16.53 5.09 -3.00
N ASP A 45 16.80 3.85 -2.57
CA ASP A 45 16.17 3.24 -1.39
C ASP A 45 17.13 3.27 -0.19
N ASN A 46 17.73 4.42 0.05
CA ASN A 46 18.64 4.66 1.16
C ASN A 46 18.21 5.89 1.97
N LEU A 47 17.63 5.64 3.13
CA LEU A 47 17.22 6.65 4.11
C LEU A 47 18.18 6.73 5.32
N GLY A 48 19.36 6.13 5.22
CA GLY A 48 20.33 6.06 6.30
C GLY A 48 19.99 5.04 7.37
N THR A 49 20.22 5.39 8.64
CA THR A 49 19.86 4.51 9.76
C THR A 49 18.34 4.38 9.91
N PRO A 50 17.84 3.32 10.60
CA PRO A 50 16.40 3.22 10.87
C PRO A 50 15.82 4.45 11.57
N GLN A 51 16.58 5.10 12.44
CA GLN A 51 16.18 6.32 13.13
C GLN A 51 16.02 7.49 12.15
N GLN A 52 16.98 7.69 11.26
CA GLN A 52 16.90 8.71 10.19
C GLN A 52 15.72 8.43 9.25
N ALA A 53 15.49 7.17 8.91
CA ALA A 53 14.30 6.79 8.14
C ALA A 53 13.01 7.19 8.87
N MET A 54 12.89 6.96 10.18
CA MET A 54 11.71 7.36 10.95
C MET A 54 11.56 8.88 11.05
N GLU A 55 12.65 9.65 11.18
CA GLU A 55 12.62 11.10 11.11
C GLU A 55 12.08 11.61 9.76
N TRP A 56 12.42 10.93 8.67
CA TRP A 56 11.92 11.24 7.33
C TRP A 56 10.44 10.85 7.16
N TYR A 57 9.99 9.71 7.72
CA TYR A 57 8.60 9.24 7.63
C TYR A 57 7.65 10.03 8.52
N ARG A 58 8.06 10.40 9.73
CA ARG A 58 7.18 11.03 10.75
C ARG A 58 6.34 12.18 10.21
N PRO A 59 6.88 13.23 9.57
CA PRO A 59 6.04 14.32 9.05
C PRO A 59 5.05 13.86 7.99
N ARG A 60 5.40 12.86 7.19
CA ARG A 60 4.52 12.26 6.17
C ARG A 60 3.37 11.48 6.80
N LEU A 61 3.66 10.69 7.81
CA LEU A 61 2.64 9.91 8.54
C LEU A 61 1.66 10.81 9.32
N ILE A 62 2.14 11.92 9.87
CA ILE A 62 1.28 12.93 10.52
C ILE A 62 0.31 13.52 9.51
N GLU A 63 0.79 13.94 8.34
CA GLU A 63 -0.05 14.48 7.27
C GLU A 63 -1.00 13.43 6.70
N MET A 64 -0.55 12.17 6.49
CA MET A 64 -1.42 11.07 6.08
C MET A 64 -2.57 10.87 7.06
N ARG A 65 -2.31 10.96 8.37
CA ARG A 65 -3.37 10.88 9.38
C ARG A 65 -4.31 12.10 9.31
N ARG A 66 -3.80 13.30 9.06
CA ARG A 66 -4.60 14.52 8.94
C ARG A 66 -5.62 14.42 7.81
N ILE A 67 -5.17 13.99 6.63
CA ILE A 67 -6.03 13.93 5.42
C ILE A 67 -7.00 12.76 5.42
N LEU A 68 -6.76 11.69 6.21
CA LEU A 68 -7.71 10.59 6.34
C LEU A 68 -9.01 11.08 6.96
N LYS A 69 -10.15 10.63 6.45
CA LYS A 69 -11.46 10.75 7.09
C LYS A 69 -11.50 9.97 8.41
N ASP A 70 -12.39 10.31 9.33
CA ASP A 70 -12.52 9.59 10.59
C ASP A 70 -12.89 8.12 10.39
N THR A 71 -13.60 7.79 9.31
CA THR A 71 -13.91 6.41 8.89
C THR A 71 -12.79 5.76 8.06
N GLY A 72 -11.72 6.49 7.81
CA GLY A 72 -10.64 6.08 6.91
C GLY A 72 -9.62 5.15 7.53
N SER A 73 -8.90 4.48 6.67
CA SER A 73 -7.87 3.48 7.01
C SER A 73 -6.57 3.70 6.25
N ILE A 74 -5.46 3.24 6.83
CA ILE A 74 -4.14 3.27 6.20
C ILE A 74 -3.48 1.90 6.23
N TYR A 75 -2.89 1.51 5.11
CA TYR A 75 -2.08 0.31 4.95
C TYR A 75 -0.67 0.71 4.51
N LEU A 76 0.32 0.41 5.34
CA LEU A 76 1.73 0.64 5.02
C LEU A 76 2.44 -0.69 4.84
N GLN A 77 2.95 -0.92 3.65
CA GLN A 77 3.71 -2.12 3.32
C GLN A 77 5.20 -1.86 3.43
N CYS A 78 5.90 -2.78 4.10
CA CYS A 78 7.35 -2.77 4.23
C CYS A 78 7.87 -4.17 4.56
N ASP A 79 9.17 -4.37 4.45
CA ASP A 79 9.80 -5.61 4.88
C ASP A 79 10.37 -5.51 6.33
N TYR A 80 11.00 -6.61 6.77
CA TYR A 80 11.57 -6.77 8.11
C TYR A 80 12.57 -5.68 8.53
N ARG A 81 13.11 -4.86 7.60
CA ARG A 81 14.13 -3.84 7.91
C ARG A 81 13.55 -2.67 8.69
N LEU A 82 12.36 -2.23 8.31
CA LEU A 82 11.73 -1.03 8.91
C LEU A 82 10.42 -1.31 9.62
N ILE A 83 9.75 -2.45 9.36
CA ILE A 83 8.38 -2.67 9.83
C ILE A 83 8.20 -2.47 11.34
N HIS A 84 9.16 -2.90 12.15
CA HIS A 84 9.07 -2.77 13.61
C HIS A 84 9.24 -1.32 14.09
N TYR A 85 10.10 -0.55 13.42
CA TYR A 85 10.26 0.89 13.68
C TYR A 85 9.01 1.66 13.25
N LEU A 86 8.47 1.33 12.07
CA LEU A 86 7.22 1.90 11.58
C LEU A 86 6.05 1.58 12.49
N LYS A 87 5.97 0.36 13.04
CA LYS A 87 4.90 -0.01 14.00
C LYS A 87 4.91 0.91 15.21
N ILE A 88 6.09 1.18 15.79
CA ILE A 88 6.24 2.09 16.94
C ILE A 88 5.83 3.52 16.54
N GLU A 89 6.29 4.00 15.40
CA GLU A 89 5.96 5.34 14.92
C GLU A 89 4.45 5.49 14.62
N MET A 90 3.84 4.47 14.02
CA MET A 90 2.40 4.43 13.76
C MET A 90 1.59 4.40 15.07
N ASP A 91 2.03 3.67 16.09
CA ASP A 91 1.40 3.67 17.42
C ASP A 91 1.40 5.07 18.04
N ASN A 92 2.50 5.80 17.90
CA ASN A 92 2.59 7.18 18.41
C ASN A 92 1.65 8.15 17.67
N ILE A 93 1.50 7.99 16.35
CA ILE A 93 0.73 8.91 15.50
C ILE A 93 -0.74 8.50 15.44
N PHE A 94 -1.05 7.24 15.14
CA PHE A 94 -2.42 6.73 14.97
C PHE A 94 -3.05 6.22 16.25
N LYS A 95 -2.23 6.01 17.29
CA LYS A 95 -2.52 5.40 18.59
C LYS A 95 -2.64 3.87 18.53
N VAL A 96 -2.15 3.21 19.57
CA VAL A 96 -2.13 1.73 19.71
C VAL A 96 -3.52 1.12 19.56
N GLU A 97 -4.54 1.76 20.12
CA GLU A 97 -5.93 1.28 20.07
C GLU A 97 -6.53 1.27 18.66
N ASN A 98 -5.94 1.97 17.71
CA ASN A 98 -6.39 2.01 16.31
C ASN A 98 -5.59 1.06 15.40
N PHE A 99 -4.67 0.28 15.96
CA PHE A 99 -4.04 -0.83 15.26
C PHE A 99 -5.05 -1.95 15.04
N ILE A 100 -5.18 -2.42 13.79
CA ILE A 100 -6.16 -3.43 13.42
C ILE A 100 -5.47 -4.78 13.17
N ASN A 101 -4.53 -4.83 12.21
CA ASN A 101 -3.78 -6.05 11.86
C ASN A 101 -2.34 -5.73 11.43
N GLU A 102 -1.46 -6.68 11.66
CA GLU A 102 -0.26 -6.89 10.86
C GLU A 102 -0.56 -8.01 9.85
N ILE A 103 -0.67 -7.65 8.57
CA ILE A 103 -0.94 -8.59 7.50
C ILE A 103 0.38 -9.09 6.96
N ILE A 104 0.52 -10.41 6.85
CA ILE A 104 1.68 -11.07 6.26
C ILE A 104 1.37 -11.42 4.81
N TRP A 105 1.96 -10.70 3.88
CA TRP A 105 1.90 -11.07 2.47
C TRP A 105 3.05 -12.03 2.14
N LYS A 106 2.72 -13.31 2.06
CA LYS A 106 3.65 -14.38 1.71
C LYS A 106 3.72 -14.56 0.20
N TYR A 107 4.95 -14.66 -0.33
CA TYR A 107 5.22 -14.88 -1.75
C TYR A 107 6.29 -15.95 -1.96
N GLY A 108 6.26 -16.64 -3.12
CA GLY A 108 7.12 -17.80 -3.39
C GLY A 108 8.55 -17.47 -3.88
N LEU A 109 8.76 -16.28 -4.46
CA LEU A 109 10.02 -15.86 -5.07
C LEU A 109 11.04 -15.36 -4.04
N GLY A 110 12.31 -15.40 -4.40
CA GLY A 110 13.44 -14.90 -3.60
C GLY A 110 14.48 -15.99 -3.30
N GLY A 111 15.70 -15.57 -3.01
CA GLY A 111 16.83 -16.46 -2.76
C GLY A 111 16.69 -17.33 -1.51
N SER A 112 17.55 -18.31 -1.35
CA SER A 112 17.70 -19.10 -0.13
C SER A 112 19.05 -18.82 0.51
N GLY A 113 19.04 -18.45 1.78
CA GLY A 113 20.26 -18.24 2.56
C GLY A 113 20.87 -19.56 3.03
N LYS A 114 22.20 -19.65 3.07
CA LYS A 114 22.91 -20.85 3.61
C LYS A 114 22.91 -20.90 5.15
N LYS A 115 22.73 -19.75 5.82
CA LYS A 115 22.83 -19.61 7.30
C LYS A 115 21.60 -18.95 7.92
N SER A 116 20.49 -18.85 7.17
CA SER A 116 19.24 -18.25 7.65
C SER A 116 18.05 -18.81 6.88
N PHE A 117 16.87 -18.71 7.45
CA PHE A 117 15.64 -18.97 6.70
C PHE A 117 15.45 -17.95 5.58
N SER A 118 14.91 -18.40 4.43
CA SER A 118 14.61 -17.53 3.30
C SER A 118 13.50 -16.53 3.66
N LYS A 119 13.73 -15.25 3.40
CA LYS A 119 12.73 -14.20 3.61
C LYS A 119 11.74 -14.24 2.45
N LYS A 120 10.49 -14.58 2.71
CA LYS A 120 9.46 -14.87 1.72
C LYS A 120 8.15 -14.14 2.00
N HIS A 121 8.21 -13.00 2.71
CA HIS A 121 7.04 -12.17 2.99
C HIS A 121 7.42 -10.72 3.17
N ASP A 122 6.45 -9.86 2.94
CA ASP A 122 6.40 -8.49 3.42
C ASP A 122 5.30 -8.37 4.48
N ASN A 123 5.40 -7.35 5.30
CA ASN A 123 4.42 -7.01 6.31
C ASN A 123 3.62 -5.79 5.86
N ILE A 124 2.33 -5.76 6.17
CA ILE A 124 1.46 -4.62 5.91
C ILE A 124 0.79 -4.24 7.23
N LEU A 125 1.12 -3.06 7.74
CA LEU A 125 0.47 -2.51 8.94
C LEU A 125 -0.86 -1.89 8.55
N PHE A 126 -1.93 -2.35 9.18
CA PHE A 126 -3.28 -1.83 9.00
C PHE A 126 -3.70 -1.05 10.25
N TYR A 127 -3.95 0.24 10.06
CA TYR A 127 -4.51 1.14 11.07
C TYR A 127 -5.77 1.81 10.57
N SER A 128 -6.69 2.10 11.48
CA SER A 128 -7.80 3.03 11.25
C SER A 128 -7.49 4.40 11.84
N LYS A 129 -8.18 5.46 11.40
CA LYS A 129 -8.08 6.77 12.05
C LYS A 129 -8.87 6.84 13.35
N SER A 130 -10.02 6.14 13.40
CA SER A 130 -10.90 6.06 14.58
C SER A 130 -11.47 4.65 14.75
N LYS A 131 -12.36 4.46 15.74
CA LYS A 131 -13.08 3.18 15.92
C LYS A 131 -14.20 2.94 14.90
N ASP A 132 -14.71 4.00 14.29
CA ASP A 132 -15.76 3.95 13.26
C ASP A 132 -15.16 3.87 11.86
N TYR A 133 -14.39 2.82 11.59
CA TYR A 133 -13.75 2.64 10.28
C TYR A 133 -14.54 1.70 9.36
N ILE A 134 -14.40 1.90 8.05
CA ILE A 134 -15.01 1.03 7.05
C ILE A 134 -14.24 -0.28 6.97
N PHE A 135 -14.94 -1.41 7.19
CA PHE A 135 -14.40 -2.73 6.96
C PHE A 135 -15.43 -3.69 6.36
N ASN A 136 -15.27 -4.01 5.08
CA ASN A 136 -16.10 -4.95 4.34
C ASN A 136 -15.47 -6.35 4.44
N ILE A 137 -16.12 -7.28 5.17
CA ILE A 137 -15.59 -8.63 5.38
C ILE A 137 -15.36 -9.32 4.03
N GLN A 138 -14.14 -9.81 3.84
CA GLN A 138 -13.75 -10.58 2.65
C GLN A 138 -13.80 -12.09 2.96
N TYR A 139 -14.13 -12.86 1.95
CA TYR A 139 -14.28 -14.32 2.05
C TYR A 139 -13.38 -15.01 1.03
N GLU A 140 -12.85 -16.17 1.40
CA GLU A 140 -12.07 -17.07 0.55
C GLU A 140 -12.62 -18.50 0.63
N ASP A 141 -12.20 -19.37 -0.29
CA ASP A 141 -12.60 -20.78 -0.25
C ASP A 141 -11.99 -21.49 0.96
N ALA A 142 -12.80 -22.28 1.65
CA ALA A 142 -12.31 -23.06 2.77
C ALA A 142 -11.36 -24.18 2.28
N THR A 143 -10.21 -24.31 2.92
CA THR A 143 -9.17 -25.28 2.56
C THR A 143 -9.37 -26.66 3.21
N SER A 144 -10.26 -26.77 4.22
CA SER A 144 -10.58 -28.03 4.90
C SER A 144 -11.46 -28.91 4.04
N ASN A 145 -11.13 -30.21 3.95
CA ASN A 145 -11.97 -31.20 3.23
C ASN A 145 -13.40 -31.27 3.75
N LYS A 146 -13.62 -31.02 5.06
CA LYS A 146 -14.97 -31.01 5.68
C LYS A 146 -15.82 -29.82 5.23
N LEU A 147 -15.17 -28.72 4.78
CA LEU A 147 -15.81 -27.48 4.36
C LEU A 147 -15.63 -27.22 2.87
N LYS A 148 -15.33 -28.26 2.08
CA LYS A 148 -15.15 -28.13 0.63
C LYS A 148 -16.40 -27.50 -0.01
N GLY A 149 -16.19 -26.41 -0.74
CA GLY A 149 -17.27 -25.63 -1.36
C GLY A 149 -17.87 -24.54 -0.46
N CYS A 150 -17.47 -24.45 0.80
CA CYS A 150 -17.87 -23.35 1.70
C CYS A 150 -16.90 -22.18 1.61
N LYS A 151 -17.39 -20.99 1.96
CA LYS A 151 -16.56 -19.80 2.14
C LYS A 151 -16.22 -19.61 3.62
N LYS A 152 -14.98 -19.20 3.90
CA LYS A 152 -14.54 -18.73 5.22
C LYS A 152 -14.07 -17.28 5.15
N LYS A 153 -14.11 -16.56 6.28
CA LYS A 153 -13.52 -15.22 6.35
C LYS A 153 -12.03 -15.30 6.04
N MET A 154 -11.53 -14.33 5.27
CA MET A 154 -10.09 -14.19 5.03
C MET A 154 -9.35 -13.95 6.35
N ILE A 155 -8.14 -14.45 6.42
CA ILE A 155 -7.19 -14.26 7.54
C ILE A 155 -6.13 -13.23 7.14
N ASP A 156 -5.27 -12.86 8.07
CA ASP A 156 -4.21 -11.87 7.91
C ASP A 156 -2.89 -12.43 7.32
N VAL A 157 -2.84 -13.71 6.99
CA VAL A 157 -1.72 -14.32 6.25
C VAL A 157 -2.16 -14.60 4.81
N TRP A 158 -1.65 -13.83 3.86
CA TRP A 158 -2.06 -13.87 2.46
C TRP A 158 -1.00 -14.57 1.60
N ASP A 159 -1.39 -15.68 0.96
CA ASP A 159 -0.55 -16.37 -0.03
C ASP A 159 -0.92 -15.88 -1.42
N ILE A 160 -0.23 -14.83 -1.88
CA ILE A 160 -0.41 -14.22 -3.19
C ILE A 160 0.93 -14.21 -3.91
N ALA A 161 0.99 -14.87 -5.06
CA ALA A 161 2.22 -14.94 -5.83
C ALA A 161 2.72 -13.56 -6.26
N ASN A 162 4.03 -13.33 -6.17
CA ASN A 162 4.67 -12.18 -6.82
C ASN A 162 4.49 -12.24 -8.34
N ILE A 163 4.52 -11.07 -8.97
CA ILE A 163 4.51 -10.96 -10.42
C ILE A 163 5.83 -11.52 -10.96
N ASN A 164 5.76 -12.69 -11.59
CA ASN A 164 6.91 -13.30 -12.27
C ASN A 164 7.06 -12.73 -13.70
N ASN A 165 8.15 -13.11 -14.37
CA ASN A 165 8.47 -12.60 -15.70
C ASN A 165 7.44 -12.98 -16.79
N MET A 166 6.59 -13.99 -16.53
CA MET A 166 5.56 -14.48 -17.46
C MET A 166 4.16 -13.99 -17.10
N ALA A 167 4.00 -13.23 -16.03
CA ALA A 167 2.69 -12.74 -15.61
C ALA A 167 2.12 -11.73 -16.61
N LYS A 168 0.88 -11.93 -17.06
CA LYS A 168 0.19 -11.06 -18.02
C LYS A 168 0.09 -9.60 -17.56
N GLU A 169 0.03 -9.37 -16.24
CA GLU A 169 -0.05 -8.03 -15.65
C GLU A 169 1.31 -7.32 -15.50
N ARG A 170 2.42 -7.98 -15.86
CA ARG A 170 3.77 -7.41 -15.76
C ARG A 170 3.97 -6.32 -16.80
N ILE A 171 4.43 -5.16 -16.33
CA ILE A 171 4.71 -3.98 -17.18
C ILE A 171 6.19 -3.62 -17.22
N GLY A 172 7.07 -4.43 -16.61
CA GLY A 172 8.52 -4.18 -16.57
C GLY A 172 8.96 -3.15 -15.54
N TYR A 173 8.13 -2.85 -14.53
CA TYR A 173 8.54 -2.10 -13.34
C TYR A 173 9.01 -3.07 -12.25
N ASP A 174 10.21 -2.87 -11.70
CA ASP A 174 10.90 -3.89 -10.89
C ASP A 174 10.14 -4.26 -9.59
N THR A 175 9.49 -3.30 -8.97
CA THR A 175 8.79 -3.46 -7.67
C THR A 175 7.27 -3.51 -7.81
N GLN A 176 6.75 -3.80 -9.03
CA GLN A 176 5.31 -3.87 -9.27
C GLN A 176 4.63 -4.88 -8.34
N LYS A 177 3.59 -4.44 -7.63
CA LYS A 177 2.75 -5.29 -6.77
C LYS A 177 1.63 -5.95 -7.57
N PRO A 178 1.20 -7.17 -7.20
CA PRO A 178 0.08 -7.85 -7.86
C PRO A 178 -1.25 -7.13 -7.59
N LYS A 179 -2.10 -7.05 -8.62
CA LYS A 179 -3.43 -6.43 -8.49
C LYS A 179 -4.29 -7.09 -7.42
N GLU A 180 -4.16 -8.40 -7.23
CA GLU A 180 -4.93 -9.14 -6.22
C GLU A 180 -4.68 -8.65 -4.80
N LEU A 181 -3.43 -8.30 -4.47
CA LEU A 181 -3.07 -7.71 -3.19
C LEU A 181 -3.88 -6.42 -2.93
N LEU A 182 -3.87 -5.53 -3.91
CA LEU A 182 -4.54 -4.23 -3.81
C LEU A 182 -6.07 -4.36 -3.84
N ARG A 183 -6.61 -5.35 -4.58
CA ARG A 183 -8.05 -5.63 -4.58
C ARG A 183 -8.56 -6.04 -3.22
N ARG A 184 -7.80 -6.85 -2.47
CA ARG A 184 -8.17 -7.24 -1.10
C ARG A 184 -8.25 -6.01 -0.20
N ILE A 185 -7.20 -5.18 -0.20
CA ILE A 185 -7.12 -3.97 0.62
C ILE A 185 -8.25 -3.00 0.27
N ILE A 186 -8.38 -2.63 -1.01
CA ILE A 186 -9.34 -1.62 -1.45
C ILE A 186 -10.78 -2.07 -1.21
N LYS A 187 -11.11 -3.35 -1.48
CA LYS A 187 -12.45 -3.89 -1.20
C LYS A 187 -12.75 -3.94 0.29
N ALA A 188 -11.76 -4.28 1.12
CA ALA A 188 -11.97 -4.39 2.56
C ALA A 188 -12.23 -3.02 3.22
N SER A 189 -11.52 -1.98 2.80
CA SER A 189 -11.50 -0.71 3.53
C SER A 189 -11.99 0.49 2.71
N SER A 190 -12.81 0.26 1.69
CA SER A 190 -13.47 1.34 0.94
C SER A 190 -14.74 0.87 0.24
N ASN A 191 -15.60 1.83 -0.10
CA ASN A 191 -16.80 1.65 -0.90
C ASN A 191 -16.63 2.29 -2.29
N LYS A 192 -17.59 2.08 -3.19
CA LYS A 192 -17.62 2.75 -4.49
C LYS A 192 -17.69 4.27 -4.31
N ASN A 193 -16.94 5.02 -5.12
CA ASN A 193 -16.77 6.48 -5.09
C ASN A 193 -15.95 7.01 -3.89
N ASP A 194 -15.42 6.15 -3.02
CA ASP A 194 -14.45 6.57 -2.00
C ASP A 194 -13.11 6.96 -2.66
N VAL A 195 -12.34 7.82 -1.99
CA VAL A 195 -11.05 8.33 -2.45
C VAL A 195 -9.91 7.45 -1.92
N ILE A 196 -9.16 6.85 -2.83
CA ILE A 196 -7.97 6.03 -2.54
C ILE A 196 -6.72 6.85 -2.81
N ALA A 197 -5.82 6.94 -1.84
CA ALA A 197 -4.56 7.65 -2.02
C ALA A 197 -3.34 6.73 -1.94
N ASP A 198 -2.34 7.02 -2.78
CA ASP A 198 -1.02 6.37 -2.76
C ASP A 198 0.06 7.44 -2.95
N PHE A 199 0.94 7.58 -1.96
CA PHE A 199 2.00 8.59 -1.95
C PHE A 199 3.38 8.02 -2.31
N PHE A 200 3.41 6.77 -2.78
CA PHE A 200 4.57 6.04 -3.30
C PHE A 200 4.15 5.21 -4.51
N VAL A 201 3.59 5.89 -5.50
CA VAL A 201 2.80 5.28 -6.57
C VAL A 201 3.57 4.20 -7.37
N GLY A 202 4.86 4.41 -7.64
CA GLY A 202 5.69 3.49 -8.41
C GLY A 202 5.03 3.09 -9.73
N SER A 203 4.65 1.81 -9.84
CA SER A 203 3.95 1.29 -11.03
C SER A 203 2.46 1.62 -11.11
N GLY A 204 1.88 2.24 -10.09
CA GLY A 204 0.47 2.67 -10.04
C GLY A 204 -0.56 1.56 -9.84
N THR A 205 -0.16 0.39 -9.36
CA THR A 205 -1.10 -0.74 -9.23
C THR A 205 -2.27 -0.41 -8.30
N SER A 206 -2.04 0.31 -7.21
CA SER A 206 -3.07 0.77 -6.25
C SER A 206 -4.14 1.62 -6.93
N LEU A 207 -3.72 2.65 -7.67
CA LEU A 207 -4.62 3.59 -8.35
C LEU A 207 -5.36 2.93 -9.53
N VAL A 208 -4.68 2.05 -10.27
CA VAL A 208 -5.32 1.25 -11.34
C VAL A 208 -6.43 0.38 -10.77
N VAL A 209 -6.18 -0.32 -9.66
CA VAL A 209 -7.19 -1.15 -9.01
C VAL A 209 -8.31 -0.30 -8.39
N ALA A 210 -8.00 0.88 -7.83
CA ALA A 210 -9.02 1.81 -7.35
C ALA A 210 -9.98 2.19 -8.49
N LYS A 211 -9.46 2.61 -9.64
CA LYS A 211 -10.26 2.93 -10.83
C LYS A 211 -11.05 1.74 -11.35
N GLU A 212 -10.45 0.53 -11.45
CA GLU A 212 -11.16 -0.70 -11.86
C GLU A 212 -12.36 -1.02 -10.96
N LEU A 213 -12.27 -0.65 -9.69
CA LEU A 213 -13.32 -0.91 -8.69
C LEU A 213 -14.31 0.26 -8.55
N GLY A 214 -14.19 1.32 -9.34
CA GLY A 214 -15.07 2.50 -9.30
C GLY A 214 -14.85 3.37 -8.08
N ARG A 215 -13.60 3.53 -7.66
CA ARG A 215 -13.14 4.48 -6.65
C ARG A 215 -12.47 5.66 -7.32
N ASP A 216 -12.55 6.83 -6.70
CA ASP A 216 -11.70 7.95 -7.05
C ASP A 216 -10.29 7.72 -6.51
N TYR A 217 -9.31 8.41 -7.07
CA TYR A 217 -7.93 8.22 -6.65
C TYR A 217 -7.13 9.53 -6.68
N ILE A 218 -6.08 9.56 -5.90
CA ILE A 218 -5.03 10.57 -5.95
C ILE A 218 -3.69 9.93 -5.58
N GLY A 219 -2.62 10.35 -6.19
CA GLY A 219 -1.31 9.84 -5.83
C GLY A 219 -0.16 10.67 -6.35
N CYS A 220 1.05 10.38 -5.87
CA CYS A 220 2.26 11.00 -6.39
C CYS A 220 3.45 10.05 -6.36
N ASP A 221 4.40 10.39 -7.20
CA ASP A 221 5.75 9.84 -7.17
C ASP A 221 6.74 10.97 -7.50
N ILE A 222 7.93 10.91 -6.94
CA ILE A 222 8.99 11.88 -7.27
C ILE A 222 9.59 11.61 -8.65
N ASN A 223 9.42 10.40 -9.17
CA ASN A 223 9.96 9.96 -10.45
C ASN A 223 8.94 10.14 -11.58
N GLN A 224 9.24 11.00 -12.55
CA GLN A 224 8.39 11.26 -13.71
C GLN A 224 8.06 9.98 -14.49
N ARG A 225 9.00 9.04 -14.62
CA ARG A 225 8.75 7.76 -15.31
C ARG A 225 7.68 6.91 -14.61
N ALA A 226 7.65 6.90 -13.28
CA ALA A 226 6.62 6.22 -12.50
C ALA A 226 5.24 6.85 -12.77
N VAL A 227 5.17 8.17 -12.79
CA VAL A 227 3.95 8.93 -13.11
C VAL A 227 3.46 8.63 -14.53
N ASP A 228 4.36 8.64 -15.51
CA ASP A 228 4.02 8.37 -16.93
C ASP A 228 3.50 6.93 -17.11
N ILE A 229 4.15 5.94 -16.49
CA ILE A 229 3.71 4.54 -16.50
C ILE A 229 2.33 4.42 -15.88
N THR A 230 2.11 5.06 -14.74
CA THR A 230 0.84 5.01 -14.03
C THR A 230 -0.28 5.64 -14.85
N ASN A 231 -0.06 6.82 -15.43
CA ASN A 231 -1.05 7.50 -16.28
C ASN A 231 -1.44 6.64 -17.46
N LYS A 232 -0.45 6.05 -18.16
CA LYS A 232 -0.73 5.12 -19.26
C LYS A 232 -1.60 3.94 -18.84
N ARG A 233 -1.31 3.31 -17.70
CA ARG A 233 -2.12 2.20 -17.16
C ARG A 233 -3.53 2.65 -16.80
N LEU A 234 -3.68 3.83 -16.22
CA LEU A 234 -4.98 4.40 -15.88
C LEU A 234 -5.83 4.68 -17.13
N GLU A 235 -5.24 5.12 -18.24
CA GLU A 235 -5.94 5.31 -19.52
C GLU A 235 -6.45 3.99 -20.13
N GLU A 236 -5.81 2.87 -19.82
CA GLU A 236 -6.20 1.54 -20.32
C GLU A 236 -7.35 0.91 -19.51
N VAL A 237 -7.67 1.44 -18.32
CA VAL A 237 -8.78 0.94 -17.50
C VAL A 237 -10.13 1.31 -18.12
N GLY A 238 -10.90 0.27 -18.51
CA GLY A 238 -12.24 0.41 -19.08
C GLY A 238 -12.27 0.43 -20.61
N LYS A 239 -11.12 0.21 -21.27
CA LYS A 239 -11.02 -0.02 -22.73
C LYS A 239 -11.09 -1.56 -23.03
#